data_a4a3cf7339b658fab0957e70925c5d5c
#
_entry.id   a4a3cf7339b658fab0957e70925c5d5c
#
_cell.length_a   1.000
_cell.length_b   1.000
_cell.length_c   1.000
_cell.angle_alpha   90.00
_cell.angle_beta   90.00
_cell.angle_gamma   90.00
#
_symmetry.space_group_name_H-M   'P 1'
#
loop_
_entity.id
_entity.type
_entity.pdbx_description
1 polymer ?
#
loop_
_entity_poly.entity_id
_entity_poly.type
_entity_poly.pdbx_seq_one_letter_code
_entity_poly.pdbx_strand_id
1 'polypeptide(L)'
;MAYEELVIAAGTEWETLVLDARGHASWSQPFGRRLNGHPEKIFWHHSVYPVRDLEPDDQLAWLVSTIPSGTYGWPYNFVAWPGQETTTLWYLNDVDEHHAHTYGNNNQVAICGHGNYETTEPPAHLVAAMWHLTGALQTMWGAQLEVLPHRAVYATACPGIHLAAELEALTG
;
A
#
# COMPACT_ATOMS: atom_id res chain seq x y z
N MET A 1 -14.24 -0.70 11.27
CA MET A 1 -14.00 0.76 11.27
C MET A 1 -14.26 1.26 9.86
N ALA A 2 -14.99 2.35 9.68
CA ALA A 2 -15.25 2.87 8.34
C ALA A 2 -13.96 3.43 7.73
N TYR A 3 -13.80 3.28 6.44
CA TYR A 3 -12.69 3.79 5.65
C TYR A 3 -12.39 5.29 5.88
N GLU A 4 -13.45 6.11 6.03
CA GLU A 4 -13.35 7.53 6.32
C GLU A 4 -12.61 7.84 7.64
N GLU A 5 -12.63 6.95 8.61
CA GLU A 5 -11.93 7.11 9.89
C GLU A 5 -10.42 6.89 9.75
N LEU A 6 -9.97 6.01 8.85
CA LEU A 6 -8.54 5.83 8.54
C LEU A 6 -7.92 7.10 7.96
N VAL A 7 -8.66 7.83 7.14
CA VAL A 7 -8.20 9.06 6.49
C VAL A 7 -8.08 10.23 7.46
N ILE A 8 -9.06 10.40 8.34
CA ILE A 8 -9.10 11.51 9.31
C ILE A 8 -7.96 11.39 10.33
N ALA A 9 -7.57 10.15 10.69
CA ALA A 9 -6.44 9.93 11.60
C ALA A 9 -5.07 10.22 10.96
N ALA A 10 -4.99 10.29 9.64
CA ALA A 10 -3.73 10.41 8.90
C ALA A 10 -3.28 11.85 8.63
N GLY A 11 -3.91 12.90 9.19
CA GLY A 11 -3.65 14.32 8.91
C GLY A 11 -2.24 14.62 8.42
N THR A 12 -2.11 15.08 7.18
CA THR A 12 -0.83 15.28 6.50
C THR A 12 -0.59 16.75 6.17
N GLU A 13 0.66 17.18 6.13
CA GLU A 13 1.06 18.47 5.54
C GLU A 13 0.87 18.46 4.01
N TRP A 14 0.75 17.26 3.43
CA TRP A 14 0.57 17.01 2.00
C TRP A 14 -0.85 16.59 1.70
N GLU A 15 -1.37 17.06 0.59
CA GLU A 15 -2.67 16.62 0.12
C GLU A 15 -2.63 15.13 -0.24
N THR A 16 -3.49 14.35 0.39
CA THR A 16 -3.62 12.91 0.15
C THR A 16 -5.08 12.62 -0.19
N LEU A 17 -5.30 12.20 -1.41
CA LEU A 17 -6.62 11.75 -1.87
C LEU A 17 -6.75 10.25 -1.59
N VAL A 18 -7.79 9.85 -0.88
CA VAL A 18 -8.03 8.43 -0.59
C VAL A 18 -9.28 7.96 -1.32
N LEU A 19 -9.13 6.90 -2.10
CA LEU A 19 -10.17 6.34 -2.96
C LEU A 19 -10.37 4.85 -2.69
N ASP A 20 -11.62 4.44 -2.51
CA ASP A 20 -11.99 3.05 -2.28
C ASP A 20 -12.33 2.35 -3.60
N ALA A 21 -11.53 1.35 -3.97
CA ALA A 21 -11.76 0.51 -5.14
C ALA A 21 -11.96 -0.97 -4.77
N ARG A 22 -12.24 -1.28 -3.50
CA ARG A 22 -12.52 -2.64 -3.05
C ARG A 22 -13.72 -3.21 -3.79
N GLY A 23 -13.59 -4.46 -4.24
CA GLY A 23 -14.68 -5.13 -4.95
C GLY A 23 -14.96 -4.57 -6.34
N HIS A 24 -13.99 -3.90 -6.98
CA HIS A 24 -14.16 -3.41 -8.34
C HIS A 24 -14.59 -4.53 -9.28
N ALA A 25 -15.61 -4.27 -10.13
CA ALA A 25 -16.28 -5.27 -10.95
C ALA A 25 -15.37 -6.04 -11.93
N SER A 26 -14.21 -5.47 -12.27
CA SER A 26 -13.20 -6.12 -13.12
C SER A 26 -12.38 -7.19 -12.40
N TRP A 27 -12.44 -7.26 -11.08
CA TRP A 27 -11.74 -8.26 -10.28
C TRP A 27 -12.69 -9.38 -9.89
N SER A 28 -12.34 -10.62 -10.24
CA SER A 28 -13.22 -11.78 -10.05
C SER A 28 -13.42 -12.16 -8.59
N GLN A 29 -12.45 -11.86 -7.75
CA GLN A 29 -12.47 -12.12 -6.30
C GLN A 29 -11.46 -11.20 -5.60
N PRO A 30 -11.67 -10.86 -4.32
CA PRO A 30 -10.64 -10.25 -3.53
C PRO A 30 -9.43 -11.20 -3.42
N PHE A 31 -8.23 -10.64 -3.43
CA PHE A 31 -7.01 -11.43 -3.32
C PHE A 31 -6.90 -12.02 -1.90
N GLY A 32 -7.12 -13.31 -1.77
CA GLY A 32 -6.71 -14.10 -0.62
C GLY A 32 -7.75 -14.56 0.39
N ARG A 33 -7.33 -14.76 1.63
CA ARG A 33 -8.11 -15.41 2.68
C ARG A 33 -8.44 -14.42 3.80
N ARG A 34 -9.57 -14.63 4.43
CA ARG A 34 -9.92 -13.93 5.66
C ARG A 34 -8.85 -14.14 6.73
N LEU A 35 -8.45 -13.07 7.39
CA LEU A 35 -7.49 -13.13 8.48
C LEU A 35 -8.04 -13.94 9.65
N ASN A 36 -7.20 -14.82 10.21
CA ASN A 36 -7.45 -15.41 11.51
C ASN A 36 -6.80 -14.50 12.58
N GLY A 37 -7.55 -13.50 13.05
CA GLY A 37 -7.05 -12.55 14.04
C GLY A 37 -6.65 -11.21 13.42
N HIS A 38 -6.00 -10.35 14.22
CA HIS A 38 -5.47 -9.07 13.76
C HIS A 38 -4.11 -9.24 13.09
N PRO A 39 -3.75 -8.40 12.11
CA PRO A 39 -2.39 -8.39 11.57
C PRO A 39 -1.39 -7.98 12.66
N GLU A 40 -0.18 -8.51 12.57
CA GLU A 40 0.94 -8.18 13.46
C GLU A 40 1.96 -7.30 12.76
N LYS A 41 1.91 -7.23 11.43
CA LYS A 41 2.89 -6.56 10.60
C LYS A 41 2.25 -5.76 9.48
N ILE A 42 2.94 -4.67 9.13
CA ILE A 42 2.69 -3.89 7.92
C ILE A 42 3.93 -4.01 7.04
N PHE A 43 3.75 -4.42 5.79
CA PHE A 43 4.84 -4.50 4.83
C PHE A 43 4.77 -3.36 3.82
N TRP A 44 5.91 -2.70 3.64
CA TRP A 44 6.08 -1.74 2.56
C TRP A 44 6.65 -2.43 1.32
N HIS A 45 6.04 -2.12 0.18
CA HIS A 45 6.38 -2.62 -1.14
C HIS A 45 6.58 -1.49 -2.14
N HIS A 46 7.16 -1.82 -3.29
CA HIS A 46 7.07 -1.01 -4.50
C HIS A 46 6.51 -1.85 -5.67
N SER A 47 5.94 -1.16 -6.68
CA SER A 47 5.33 -1.84 -7.81
C SER A 47 6.32 -2.22 -8.91
N VAL A 48 7.54 -1.67 -8.90
CA VAL A 48 8.58 -1.68 -9.95
C VAL A 48 8.19 -1.07 -11.28
N TYR A 49 6.96 -0.59 -11.42
CA TYR A 49 6.51 0.11 -12.62
C TYR A 49 7.00 1.57 -12.62
N PRO A 50 7.22 2.18 -13.81
CA PRO A 50 7.52 3.60 -13.88
C PRO A 50 6.30 4.42 -13.43
N VAL A 51 6.57 5.44 -12.62
CA VAL A 51 5.54 6.41 -12.24
C VAL A 51 5.02 7.13 -13.47
N ARG A 52 3.71 7.31 -13.55
CA ARG A 52 3.01 8.09 -14.55
C ARG A 52 2.17 9.13 -13.84
N ASP A 53 2.23 10.35 -14.32
CA ASP A 53 1.36 11.43 -13.86
C ASP A 53 -0.02 11.24 -14.52
N LEU A 54 -0.92 10.62 -13.79
CA LEU A 54 -2.27 10.26 -14.23
C LEU A 54 -3.29 10.81 -13.26
N GLU A 55 -4.42 11.25 -13.78
CA GLU A 55 -5.60 11.55 -12.97
C GLU A 55 -6.16 10.28 -12.32
N PRO A 56 -6.89 10.38 -11.20
CA PRO A 56 -7.38 9.22 -10.45
C PRO A 56 -8.14 8.19 -11.29
N ASP A 57 -9.02 8.62 -12.19
CA ASP A 57 -9.77 7.71 -13.06
C ASP A 57 -8.85 6.90 -13.99
N ASP A 58 -7.80 7.53 -14.51
CA ASP A 58 -6.80 6.89 -15.35
C ASP A 58 -5.87 5.99 -14.54
N GLN A 59 -5.56 6.35 -13.27
CA GLN A 59 -4.84 5.48 -12.34
C GLN A 59 -5.63 4.20 -12.08
N LEU A 60 -6.93 4.31 -11.79
CA LEU A 60 -7.79 3.14 -11.58
C LEU A 60 -7.87 2.27 -12.84
N ALA A 61 -8.08 2.89 -14.00
CA ALA A 61 -8.11 2.18 -15.28
C ALA A 61 -6.79 1.44 -15.54
N TRP A 62 -5.65 2.04 -15.19
CA TRP A 62 -4.34 1.40 -15.29
C TRP A 62 -4.20 0.23 -14.30
N LEU A 63 -4.56 0.42 -13.03
CA LEU A 63 -4.54 -0.63 -12.01
C LEU A 63 -5.36 -1.83 -12.45
N VAL A 64 -6.57 -1.60 -12.98
CA VAL A 64 -7.46 -2.65 -13.49
C VAL A 64 -6.86 -3.36 -14.71
N SER A 65 -6.28 -2.61 -15.65
CA SER A 65 -5.75 -3.17 -16.90
C SER A 65 -4.44 -3.97 -16.73
N THR A 66 -3.67 -3.66 -15.69
CA THR A 66 -2.37 -4.30 -15.43
C THR A 66 -2.53 -5.70 -14.82
N ILE A 67 -3.67 -5.99 -14.23
CA ILE A 67 -3.99 -7.32 -13.71
C ILE A 67 -4.70 -8.14 -14.79
N PRO A 68 -4.23 -9.35 -15.10
CA PRO A 68 -4.92 -10.23 -16.04
C PRO A 68 -6.37 -10.46 -15.64
N SER A 69 -7.30 -10.41 -16.60
CA SER A 69 -8.71 -10.67 -16.33
C SER A 69 -8.90 -12.06 -15.70
N GLY A 70 -9.77 -12.15 -14.71
CA GLY A 70 -10.02 -13.40 -13.98
C GLY A 70 -9.06 -13.66 -12.81
N THR A 71 -8.17 -12.72 -12.49
CA THR A 71 -7.32 -12.78 -11.31
C THR A 71 -7.98 -12.03 -10.13
N TYR A 72 -7.33 -12.12 -8.98
CA TYR A 72 -7.85 -11.59 -7.70
C TYR A 72 -7.67 -10.07 -7.53
N GLY A 73 -7.16 -9.34 -8.52
CA GLY A 73 -6.80 -7.94 -8.38
C GLY A 73 -5.35 -7.75 -7.91
N TRP A 74 -5.03 -6.53 -7.48
CA TRP A 74 -3.72 -6.22 -6.95
C TRP A 74 -3.47 -6.90 -5.60
N PRO A 75 -2.26 -7.47 -5.36
CA PRO A 75 -1.97 -8.26 -4.17
C PRO A 75 -1.60 -7.40 -2.95
N TYR A 76 -2.11 -6.18 -2.86
CA TYR A 76 -1.86 -5.24 -1.78
C TYR A 76 -3.19 -4.72 -1.22
N ASN A 77 -3.19 -4.34 0.07
CA ASN A 77 -4.35 -3.66 0.66
C ASN A 77 -4.44 -2.23 0.13
N PHE A 78 -3.30 -1.56 0.03
CA PHE A 78 -3.21 -0.19 -0.45
C PHE A 78 -2.15 -0.03 -1.54
N VAL A 79 -2.43 0.87 -2.48
CA VAL A 79 -1.43 1.40 -3.41
C VAL A 79 -1.38 2.91 -3.24
N ALA A 80 -0.20 3.43 -2.90
CA ALA A 80 0.08 4.85 -2.87
C ALA A 80 0.64 5.27 -4.24
N TRP A 81 -0.12 6.08 -4.97
CA TRP A 81 0.25 6.56 -6.31
C TRP A 81 0.71 8.01 -6.23
N PRO A 82 1.98 8.30 -6.51
CA PRO A 82 2.46 9.68 -6.50
C PRO A 82 2.04 10.42 -7.76
N GLY A 83 1.40 11.58 -7.61
CA GLY A 83 1.26 12.60 -8.63
C GLY A 83 2.43 13.61 -8.54
N GLN A 84 2.23 14.84 -9.05
CA GLN A 84 3.28 15.86 -9.01
C GLN A 84 3.53 16.39 -7.58
N GLU A 85 2.48 16.72 -6.84
CA GLU A 85 2.55 17.29 -5.49
C GLU A 85 1.65 16.57 -4.49
N THR A 86 0.87 15.60 -4.94
CA THR A 86 -0.14 14.87 -4.16
C THR A 86 0.08 13.37 -4.27
N THR A 87 -0.48 12.63 -3.34
CA THR A 87 -0.50 11.16 -3.41
C THR A 87 -1.94 10.66 -3.36
N THR A 88 -2.33 9.81 -4.30
CA THR A 88 -3.59 9.07 -4.24
C THR A 88 -3.35 7.76 -3.51
N LEU A 89 -4.09 7.52 -2.43
CA LEU A 89 -4.11 6.23 -1.74
C LEU A 89 -5.31 5.42 -2.24
N TRP A 90 -5.03 4.36 -2.98
CA TRP A 90 -6.03 3.40 -3.43
C TRP A 90 -6.20 2.29 -2.39
N TYR A 91 -7.42 2.14 -1.85
CA TYR A 91 -7.78 1.03 -1.00
C TYR A 91 -8.36 -0.09 -1.87
N LEU A 92 -7.59 -1.16 -2.05
CA LEU A 92 -7.87 -2.20 -3.03
C LEU A 92 -8.41 -3.50 -2.41
N ASN A 93 -7.88 -3.90 -1.26
CA ASN A 93 -8.30 -5.09 -0.55
C ASN A 93 -8.54 -4.80 0.92
N ASP A 94 -9.59 -5.38 1.48
CA ASP A 94 -9.96 -5.18 2.88
C ASP A 94 -8.83 -5.62 3.81
N VAL A 95 -8.49 -4.77 4.76
CA VAL A 95 -7.43 -5.05 5.74
C VAL A 95 -7.78 -6.18 6.69
N ASP A 96 -9.08 -6.46 6.88
CA ASP A 96 -9.56 -7.60 7.67
C ASP A 96 -9.60 -8.91 6.88
N GLU A 97 -9.40 -8.84 5.57
CA GLU A 97 -9.57 -10.00 4.68
C GLU A 97 -8.30 -10.40 3.91
N HIS A 98 -7.27 -9.56 3.82
CA HIS A 98 -6.17 -9.80 2.85
C HIS A 98 -4.81 -9.27 3.29
N HIS A 99 -3.87 -9.48 2.70
CA HIS A 99 -2.62 -10.15 2.43
C HIS A 99 -1.52 -9.18 2.08
N ALA A 100 -0.41 -9.35 2.73
CA ALA A 100 0.81 -8.61 2.54
C ALA A 100 1.59 -8.98 1.26
N HIS A 101 1.06 -9.81 0.36
CA HIS A 101 1.82 -10.32 -0.79
C HIS A 101 3.25 -10.75 -0.44
N THR A 102 3.38 -11.47 0.67
CA THR A 102 4.68 -11.82 1.25
C THR A 102 4.66 -13.29 1.65
N TYR A 103 5.50 -14.10 1.03
CA TYR A 103 5.54 -15.54 1.28
C TYR A 103 5.63 -15.86 2.79
N GLY A 104 4.73 -16.70 3.27
CA GLY A 104 4.63 -17.05 4.69
C GLY A 104 4.01 -15.97 5.60
N ASN A 105 3.76 -14.76 5.09
CA ASN A 105 3.21 -13.63 5.85
C ASN A 105 1.96 -13.02 5.18
N ASN A 106 1.21 -13.80 4.43
CA ASN A 106 0.06 -13.33 3.65
C ASN A 106 -1.14 -12.89 4.49
N ASN A 107 -1.11 -13.05 5.79
CA ASN A 107 -2.11 -12.58 6.74
C ASN A 107 -1.76 -11.23 7.39
N GLN A 108 -0.87 -10.48 6.79
CA GLN A 108 -0.43 -9.16 7.24
C GLN A 108 -0.95 -8.07 6.28
N VAL A 109 -0.72 -6.80 6.59
CA VAL A 109 -1.11 -5.68 5.74
C VAL A 109 0.02 -5.30 4.79
N ALA A 110 -0.33 -4.96 3.56
CA ALA A 110 0.61 -4.46 2.55
C ALA A 110 0.25 -3.06 2.05
N ILE A 111 1.23 -2.17 2.06
CA ILE A 111 1.19 -0.84 1.45
C ILE A 111 2.22 -0.81 0.32
N CYS A 112 1.79 -0.54 -0.91
CA CYS A 112 2.66 -0.51 -2.08
C CYS A 112 2.82 0.92 -2.59
N GLY A 113 4.04 1.47 -2.56
CA GLY A 113 4.38 2.70 -3.29
C GLY A 113 4.47 2.41 -4.78
N HIS A 114 3.64 3.10 -5.61
CA HIS A 114 3.71 2.93 -7.05
C HIS A 114 4.95 3.63 -7.62
N GLY A 115 5.89 2.85 -8.11
CA GLY A 115 7.17 3.33 -8.61
C GLY A 115 8.24 2.25 -8.60
N ASN A 116 9.44 2.56 -9.13
CA ASN A 116 10.62 1.72 -9.03
C ASN A 116 11.67 2.38 -8.13
N TYR A 117 11.57 2.16 -6.85
CA TYR A 117 12.44 2.77 -5.83
C TYR A 117 13.74 2.02 -5.60
N GLU A 118 14.06 1.08 -6.46
CA GLU A 118 15.44 0.56 -6.61
C GLU A 118 16.33 1.52 -7.38
N THR A 119 15.74 2.36 -8.26
CA THR A 119 16.48 3.23 -9.18
C THR A 119 16.14 4.69 -9.06
N THR A 120 15.07 5.06 -8.37
CA THR A 120 14.61 6.44 -8.19
C THR A 120 14.26 6.72 -6.74
N GLU A 121 14.48 7.95 -6.30
CA GLU A 121 14.05 8.41 -4.98
C GLU A 121 12.52 8.50 -4.92
N PRO A 122 11.88 8.07 -3.84
CA PRO A 122 10.46 8.29 -3.63
C PRO A 122 10.20 9.78 -3.37
N PRO A 123 9.13 10.37 -3.94
CA PRO A 123 8.74 11.73 -3.57
C PRO A 123 8.36 11.82 -2.08
N ALA A 124 8.70 12.93 -1.43
CA ALA A 124 8.45 13.11 -0.01
C ALA A 124 6.96 12.97 0.38
N HIS A 125 6.04 13.47 -0.46
CA HIS A 125 4.61 13.32 -0.25
C HIS A 125 4.13 11.84 -0.31
N LEU A 126 4.77 10.99 -1.11
CA LEU A 126 4.49 9.55 -1.14
C LEU A 126 4.90 8.89 0.18
N VAL A 127 6.13 9.17 0.63
CA VAL A 127 6.65 8.64 1.90
C VAL A 127 5.77 9.08 3.06
N ALA A 128 5.41 10.37 3.10
CA ALA A 128 4.50 10.92 4.11
C ALA A 128 3.13 10.21 4.10
N ALA A 129 2.52 10.03 2.92
CA ALA A 129 1.22 9.35 2.80
C ALA A 129 1.29 7.89 3.27
N MET A 130 2.32 7.15 2.88
CA MET A 130 2.52 5.76 3.32
C MET A 130 2.75 5.68 4.83
N TRP A 131 3.53 6.61 5.41
CA TRP A 131 3.82 6.64 6.84
C TRP A 131 2.59 7.01 7.67
N HIS A 132 1.80 7.99 7.25
CA HIS A 132 0.56 8.37 7.93
C HIS A 132 -0.49 7.25 7.87
N LEU A 133 -0.62 6.58 6.73
CA LEU A 133 -1.47 5.39 6.64
C LEU A 133 -1.00 4.28 7.60
N THR A 134 0.32 4.06 7.69
CA THR A 134 0.93 3.13 8.65
C THR A 134 0.54 3.49 10.09
N GLY A 135 0.65 4.77 10.48
CA GLY A 135 0.26 5.26 11.81
C GLY A 135 -1.25 5.09 12.08
N ALA A 136 -2.10 5.33 11.08
CA ALA A 136 -3.54 5.11 11.19
C ALA A 136 -3.87 3.63 11.43
N LEU A 137 -3.23 2.71 10.71
CA LEU A 137 -3.37 1.27 10.88
C LEU A 137 -2.87 0.80 12.25
N GLN A 138 -1.72 1.32 12.72
CA GLN A 138 -1.21 1.05 14.07
C GLN A 138 -2.18 1.55 15.15
N THR A 139 -2.80 2.70 14.95
CA THR A 139 -3.81 3.23 15.88
C THR A 139 -5.05 2.33 15.91
N MET A 140 -5.49 1.85 14.76
CA MET A 140 -6.67 1.00 14.63
C MET A 140 -6.51 -0.35 15.36
N TRP A 141 -5.34 -0.98 15.27
CA TRP A 141 -5.07 -2.31 15.86
C TRP A 141 -4.17 -2.30 17.11
N GLY A 142 -3.71 -1.12 17.53
CA GLY A 142 -2.75 -0.94 18.60
C GLY A 142 -1.32 -0.76 18.09
N ALA A 143 -0.53 0.02 18.82
CA ALA A 143 0.82 0.47 18.43
C ALA A 143 1.89 -0.64 18.34
N GLN A 144 1.51 -1.90 18.39
CA GLN A 144 2.41 -3.05 18.38
C GLN A 144 2.68 -3.62 16.98
N LEU A 145 2.10 -3.03 15.91
CA LEU A 145 2.35 -3.52 14.56
C LEU A 145 3.78 -3.23 14.14
N GLU A 146 4.53 -4.27 13.85
CA GLU A 146 5.86 -4.17 13.28
C GLU A 146 5.78 -3.68 11.83
N VAL A 147 6.57 -2.68 11.46
CA VAL A 147 6.61 -2.14 10.10
C VAL A 147 7.91 -2.55 9.43
N LEU A 148 7.81 -3.27 8.32
CA LEU A 148 8.94 -3.92 7.67
C LEU A 148 8.99 -3.66 6.16
N PRO A 149 10.16 -3.54 5.56
CA PRO A 149 10.30 -3.69 4.12
C PRO A 149 10.09 -5.16 3.72
N HIS A 150 9.51 -5.42 2.55
CA HIS A 150 9.29 -6.80 2.05
C HIS A 150 10.58 -7.65 2.09
N ARG A 151 11.72 -7.04 1.76
CA ARG A 151 13.04 -7.71 1.78
C ARG A 151 13.49 -8.23 3.15
N ALA A 152 12.86 -7.80 4.25
CA ALA A 152 13.19 -8.29 5.58
C ALA A 152 12.77 -9.75 5.81
N VAL A 153 11.80 -10.24 5.04
CA VAL A 153 11.23 -11.59 5.21
C VAL A 153 11.29 -12.45 3.94
N TYR A 154 11.69 -11.88 2.81
CA TYR A 154 11.81 -12.57 1.54
C TYR A 154 13.01 -12.07 0.73
N ALA A 155 13.69 -12.96 -0.01
CA ALA A 155 14.83 -12.62 -0.84
C ALA A 155 14.38 -11.84 -2.10
N THR A 156 14.21 -10.53 -1.97
CA THR A 156 13.76 -9.61 -3.01
C THR A 156 14.38 -8.23 -2.85
N ALA A 157 14.46 -7.45 -3.92
CA ALA A 157 14.84 -6.03 -3.85
C ALA A 157 13.71 -5.12 -3.32
N CYS A 158 12.47 -5.60 -3.26
CA CYS A 158 11.30 -4.85 -2.80
C CYS A 158 11.45 -4.42 -1.31
N PRO A 159 11.17 -3.16 -0.98
CA PRO A 159 10.52 -2.11 -1.74
C PRO A 159 11.47 -1.20 -2.55
N GLY A 160 12.68 -1.63 -2.84
CA GLY A 160 13.76 -0.85 -3.40
C GLY A 160 14.63 -0.19 -2.33
N ILE A 161 15.89 0.11 -2.68
CA ILE A 161 16.88 0.62 -1.72
C ILE A 161 16.46 1.97 -1.13
N HIS A 162 15.90 2.85 -1.96
CA HIS A 162 15.54 4.21 -1.55
C HIS A 162 14.31 4.20 -0.63
N LEU A 163 13.22 3.52 -1.00
CA LEU A 163 12.01 3.47 -0.15
C LEU A 163 12.28 2.70 1.17
N ALA A 164 13.16 1.70 1.14
CA ALA A 164 13.55 1.02 2.35
C ALA A 164 14.39 1.91 3.28
N ALA A 165 15.26 2.76 2.75
CA ALA A 165 16.02 3.72 3.55
C ALA A 165 15.11 4.74 4.24
N GLU A 166 14.08 5.24 3.54
CA GLU A 166 13.06 6.11 4.15
C GLU A 166 12.34 5.39 5.31
N LEU A 167 11.92 4.14 5.11
CA LEU A 167 11.28 3.37 6.16
C LEU A 167 12.21 3.16 7.38
N GLU A 168 13.47 2.83 7.15
CA GLU A 168 14.49 2.66 8.21
C GLU A 168 14.68 3.98 9.00
N ALA A 169 14.69 5.13 8.32
CA ALA A 169 14.80 6.44 8.97
C ALA A 169 13.58 6.80 9.83
N LEU A 170 12.39 6.30 9.48
CA LEU A 170 11.15 6.56 10.20
C LEU A 170 10.92 5.59 11.39
N THR A 171 11.55 4.42 11.35
CA THR A 171 11.37 3.38 12.39
C THR A 171 12.53 3.26 13.38
N GLY A 172 13.70 3.83 13.07
CA GLY A 172 14.92 3.82 13.89
C GLY A 172 14.93 4.92 14.88
#